data_76ba05bbc8979443df6d530a867abe56
#
_entry.id   76ba05bbc8979443df6d530a867abe56
#
_cell.length_a   1.000
_cell.length_b   1.000
_cell.length_c   1.000
_cell.angle_alpha   90.00
_cell.angle_beta   90.00
_cell.angle_gamma   90.00
#
_symmetry.space_group_name_H-M   'P 1'
#
loop_
_entity.id
_entity.type
_entity.pdbx_description
1 polymer ?
#
loop_
_entity_poly.entity_id
_entity_poly.type
_entity_poly.pdbx_seq_one_letter_code
_entity_poly.pdbx_strand_id
1 'polypeptide(L)'
;VIGMICAGTLAALGAQIGLKGPITSHPSVKDQLDALYEYKDSPVVVSDNFVTSRGPGTTFLFALTLVEKLVGLEKRNEISGPMMLV
;
A
#
# COMPACT_ATOMS: atom_id res chain seq x y z
N VAL A 1 -6.05 7.33 7.85
CA VAL A 1 -5.18 6.52 6.98
C VAL A 1 -5.77 5.13 6.80
N ILE A 2 -5.84 4.68 5.57
CA ILE A 2 -6.34 3.35 5.21
C ILE A 2 -5.21 2.60 4.54
N GLY A 3 -4.91 1.40 5.03
CA GLY A 3 -3.90 0.53 4.43
C GLY A 3 -4.51 -0.78 3.98
N MET A 4 -4.19 -1.22 2.76
CA MET A 4 -4.62 -2.51 2.22
C MET A 4 -3.45 -3.18 1.53
N ILE A 5 -3.36 -4.49 1.63
CA ILE A 5 -2.23 -5.22 1.08
C ILE A 5 -2.69 -6.53 0.43
N CYS A 6 -1.95 -6.96 -0.60
CA CYS A 6 -2.16 -8.24 -1.28
C CYS A 6 -3.56 -8.30 -1.92
N ALA A 7 -4.22 -9.43 -1.82
CA ALA A 7 -5.58 -9.61 -2.32
C ALA A 7 -6.61 -8.82 -1.51
N GLY A 8 -6.28 -8.45 -0.26
CA GLY A 8 -7.14 -7.63 0.60
C GLY A 8 -7.47 -6.27 0.02
N THR A 9 -6.67 -5.80 -0.95
CA THR A 9 -6.92 -4.53 -1.64
C THR A 9 -8.24 -4.55 -2.43
N LEU A 10 -8.78 -5.71 -2.73
CA LEU A 10 -10.12 -5.79 -3.34
C LEU A 10 -11.21 -5.15 -2.48
N ALA A 11 -10.99 -5.03 -1.18
CA ALA A 11 -11.94 -4.34 -0.30
C ALA A 11 -12.16 -2.88 -0.70
N ALA A 12 -11.15 -2.24 -1.31
CA ALA A 12 -11.26 -0.87 -1.80
C ALA A 12 -12.33 -0.75 -2.90
N LEU A 13 -12.42 -1.75 -3.77
CA LEU A 13 -13.41 -1.79 -4.84
C LEU A 13 -14.82 -1.88 -4.25
N GLY A 14 -15.03 -2.79 -3.31
CA GLY A 14 -16.33 -2.95 -2.64
C GLY A 14 -16.76 -1.71 -1.86
N ALA A 15 -15.82 -1.02 -1.24
CA ALA A 15 -16.06 0.20 -0.48
C ALA A 15 -16.00 1.47 -1.33
N GLN A 16 -15.64 1.36 -2.61
CA GLN A 16 -15.47 2.49 -3.54
C GLN A 16 -14.47 3.53 -3.03
N ILE A 17 -13.36 3.05 -2.45
CA ILE A 17 -12.31 3.91 -1.93
C ILE A 17 -11.28 4.19 -3.02
N GLY A 18 -10.94 5.47 -3.18
CA GLY A 18 -9.85 5.91 -4.06
C GLY A 18 -10.06 5.66 -5.54
N LEU A 19 -11.30 5.52 -6.00
CA LEU A 19 -11.61 5.25 -7.41
C LEU A 19 -10.88 6.21 -8.35
N LYS A 20 -10.38 5.67 -9.46
CA LYS A 20 -9.61 6.35 -10.50
C LYS A 20 -8.21 6.79 -10.08
N GLY A 21 -7.87 6.67 -8.81
CA GLY A 21 -6.54 7.02 -8.31
C GLY A 21 -5.55 5.88 -8.41
N PRO A 22 -4.28 6.13 -8.02
CA PRO A 22 -3.25 5.11 -8.06
C PRO A 22 -3.47 4.02 -7.02
N ILE A 23 -3.21 2.77 -7.40
CA ILE A 23 -3.37 1.60 -6.54
C ILE A 23 -2.37 0.52 -6.93
N THR A 24 -2.05 -0.34 -5.97
CA THR A 24 -1.39 -1.61 -6.27
C THR A 24 -2.03 -2.73 -5.44
N SER A 25 -1.71 -3.96 -5.75
CA SER A 25 -2.26 -5.12 -5.08
C SER A 25 -1.40 -6.34 -5.39
N HIS A 26 -1.79 -7.50 -4.88
CA HIS A 26 -1.24 -8.74 -5.40
C HIS A 26 -1.63 -8.85 -6.88
N PRO A 27 -0.69 -9.28 -7.75
CA PRO A 27 -0.99 -9.37 -9.19
C PRO A 27 -2.18 -10.27 -9.53
N SER A 28 -2.52 -11.23 -8.67
CA SER A 28 -3.64 -12.14 -8.90
C SER A 28 -5.00 -11.45 -8.99
N VAL A 29 -5.12 -10.24 -8.44
CA VAL A 29 -6.39 -9.49 -8.46
C VAL A 29 -6.30 -8.22 -9.31
N LYS A 30 -5.21 -8.04 -10.05
CA LYS A 30 -5.00 -6.87 -10.90
C LYS A 30 -6.16 -6.65 -11.87
N ASP A 31 -6.63 -7.70 -12.52
CA ASP A 31 -7.69 -7.61 -13.53
C ASP A 31 -8.99 -7.03 -12.98
N GLN A 32 -9.25 -7.22 -11.69
CA GLN A 32 -10.44 -6.71 -11.04
C GLN A 32 -10.34 -5.24 -10.66
N LEU A 33 -9.12 -4.71 -10.56
CA LEU A 33 -8.87 -3.32 -10.15
C LEU A 33 -8.50 -2.42 -11.32
N ASP A 34 -7.89 -2.97 -12.35
CA ASP A 34 -7.26 -2.25 -13.45
C ASP A 34 -8.22 -1.32 -14.19
N ALA A 35 -9.49 -1.71 -14.31
CA ALA A 35 -10.50 -0.93 -15.04
C ALA A 35 -10.94 0.34 -14.29
N LEU A 36 -10.86 0.36 -12.95
CA LEU A 36 -11.39 1.44 -12.11
C LEU A 36 -10.32 2.25 -11.38
N TYR A 37 -9.04 1.86 -11.51
CA TYR A 37 -7.93 2.50 -10.86
C TYR A 37 -6.77 2.69 -11.82
N GLU A 38 -5.86 3.59 -11.47
CA GLU A 38 -4.56 3.69 -12.11
C GLU A 38 -3.63 2.67 -11.46
N TYR A 39 -3.57 1.46 -12.01
CA TYR A 39 -2.80 0.37 -11.41
C TYR A 39 -1.29 0.56 -11.60
N LYS A 40 -0.53 0.45 -10.52
CA LYS A 40 0.92 0.60 -10.49
C LYS A 40 1.59 -0.69 -10.07
N ASP A 41 2.70 -1.04 -10.74
CA ASP A 41 3.51 -2.21 -10.38
C ASP A 41 4.62 -1.83 -9.39
N SER A 42 4.30 -1.01 -8.41
CA SER A 42 5.24 -0.57 -7.36
C SER A 42 5.00 -1.34 -6.07
N PRO A 43 6.03 -1.57 -5.24
CA PRO A 43 5.88 -2.30 -3.99
C PRO A 43 4.86 -1.67 -3.04
N VAL A 44 4.80 -0.34 -3.00
CA VAL A 44 3.84 0.42 -2.20
C VAL A 44 3.38 1.61 -3.02
N VAL A 45 2.08 1.90 -2.97
CA VAL A 45 1.48 3.06 -3.63
C VAL A 45 0.74 3.89 -2.59
N VAL A 46 1.02 5.19 -2.55
CA VAL A 46 0.37 6.14 -1.65
C VAL A 46 -0.54 7.06 -2.46
N SER A 47 -1.81 7.15 -2.07
CA SER A 47 -2.79 8.04 -2.66
C SER A 47 -3.49 8.77 -1.51
N ASP A 48 -3.07 9.98 -1.19
CA ASP A 48 -3.53 10.73 -0.02
C ASP A 48 -3.42 9.89 1.27
N ASN A 49 -4.53 9.54 1.89
CA ASN A 49 -4.56 8.72 3.11
C ASN A 49 -4.76 7.24 2.84
N PHE A 50 -4.62 6.81 1.58
CA PHE A 50 -4.81 5.44 1.18
C PHE A 50 -3.46 4.85 0.73
N VAL A 51 -3.03 3.79 1.39
CA VAL A 51 -1.75 3.12 1.11
C VAL A 51 -2.03 1.68 0.71
N THR A 52 -1.49 1.27 -0.43
CA THR A 52 -1.66 -0.10 -0.91
C THR A 52 -0.31 -0.76 -1.15
N SER A 53 -0.25 -2.09 -1.05
CA SER A 53 0.96 -2.86 -1.25
C SER A 53 0.63 -4.24 -1.83
N ARG A 54 1.65 -5.00 -2.21
CA ARG A 54 1.46 -6.13 -3.12
C ARG A 54 1.37 -7.50 -2.44
N GLY A 55 2.13 -7.76 -1.39
CA GLY A 55 2.12 -9.08 -0.80
C GLY A 55 3.09 -9.24 0.36
N PRO A 56 3.30 -10.48 0.81
CA PRO A 56 4.17 -10.73 1.97
C PRO A 56 5.57 -10.13 1.84
N GLY A 57 6.13 -10.15 0.65
CA GLY A 57 7.47 -9.62 0.40
C GLY A 57 7.58 -8.10 0.51
N THR A 58 6.47 -7.37 0.50
CA THR A 58 6.45 -5.91 0.63
C THR A 58 5.91 -5.45 1.99
N THR A 59 5.67 -6.36 2.92
CA THR A 59 5.00 -6.06 4.20
C THR A 59 5.76 -5.04 5.04
N PHE A 60 7.09 -5.16 5.16
CA PHE A 60 7.86 -4.22 5.97
C PHE A 60 7.81 -2.81 5.37
N LEU A 61 7.98 -2.71 4.07
CA LEU A 61 7.89 -1.42 3.39
C LEU A 61 6.50 -0.80 3.53
N PHE A 62 5.46 -1.61 3.41
CA PHE A 62 4.08 -1.19 3.62
C PHE A 62 3.88 -0.66 5.05
N ALA A 63 4.31 -1.42 6.05
CA ALA A 63 4.18 -1.02 7.46
C ALA A 63 4.95 0.27 7.75
N LEU A 64 6.17 0.40 7.23
CA LEU A 64 6.97 1.61 7.40
C LEU A 64 6.34 2.82 6.73
N THR A 65 5.70 2.62 5.58
CA THR A 65 4.97 3.70 4.90
C THR A 65 3.78 4.16 5.74
N LEU A 66 3.07 3.24 6.39
CA LEU A 66 1.99 3.60 7.32
C LEU A 66 2.52 4.36 8.53
N VAL A 67 3.65 3.95 9.08
CA VAL A 67 4.30 4.68 10.18
C VAL A 67 4.62 6.11 9.76
N GLU A 68 5.20 6.28 8.58
CA GLU A 68 5.53 7.61 8.07
C GLU A 68 4.29 8.49 7.93
N LYS A 69 3.20 7.93 7.41
CA LYS A 69 1.93 8.66 7.24
C LYS A 69 1.33 9.07 8.58
N LEU A 70 1.48 8.24 9.61
CA LEU A 70 0.85 8.47 10.91
C LEU A 70 1.69 9.34 11.84
N VAL A 71 3.01 9.18 11.85
CA VAL A 71 3.89 9.82 12.84
C VAL A 71 5.16 10.44 12.26
N GLY A 72 5.32 10.44 10.93
CA GLY A 72 6.38 11.16 10.24
C GLY A 72 7.61 10.34 9.88
N LEU A 73 8.42 10.91 9.00
CA LEU A 73 9.61 10.27 8.43
C LEU A 73 10.69 9.99 9.48
N GLU A 74 10.85 10.88 10.45
CA GLU A 74 11.85 10.71 11.52
C GLU A 74 11.59 9.43 12.30
N LYS A 75 10.33 9.16 12.68
CA LYS A 75 9.97 7.95 13.41
C LYS A 75 10.15 6.72 12.53
N ARG A 76 9.81 6.80 11.26
CA ARG A 76 10.05 5.71 10.31
C ARG A 76 11.53 5.34 10.27
N ASN A 77 12.42 6.34 10.16
CA ASN A 77 13.87 6.11 10.10
C ASN A 77 14.40 5.53 11.41
N GLU A 78 13.90 6.00 12.55
CA GLU A 78 14.28 5.49 13.87
C GLU A 78 13.95 4.01 14.02
N ILE A 79 12.78 3.59 13.54
CA ILE A 79 12.33 2.20 13.66
C ILE A 79 13.05 1.30 12.65
N SER A 80 13.25 1.77 11.42
CA SER A 80 13.77 0.92 10.34
C SER A 80 15.21 0.47 10.56
N GLY A 81 16.03 1.27 11.24
CA GLY A 81 17.42 0.90 11.51
C GLY A 81 17.56 -0.43 12.23
N PRO A 82 16.94 -0.58 13.43
CA PRO A 82 17.00 -1.84 14.18
C PRO A 82 16.34 -3.04 13.50
N MET A 83 15.49 -2.81 12.49
CA MET A 83 14.81 -3.89 11.78
C MET A 83 15.74 -4.69 10.86
N MET A 84 16.94 -4.19 10.60
CA MET A 84 17.93 -4.88 9.77
C MET A 84 17.38 -5.29 8.40
N LEU A 85 16.64 -4.39 7.78
CA LEU A 85 16.08 -4.62 6.45
C LEU A 85 17.18 -4.66 5.39
N VAL A 86 17.05 -5.60 4.47
CA VAL A 86 18.00 -5.76 3.35
C VAL A 86 17.44 -5.20 2.06
#